data_a044941cb7746c1eeae844613690e8d5
#
_entry.id   a044941cb7746c1eeae844613690e8d5
#
_cell.length_a   1.000
_cell.length_b   1.000
_cell.length_c   1.000
_cell.angle_alpha   90.00
_cell.angle_beta   90.00
_cell.angle_gamma   90.00
#
_symmetry.space_group_name_H-M   'P 1'
#
loop_
_entity.id
_entity.type
_entity.pdbx_description
1 polymer ?
#
loop_
_entity_poly.entity_id
_entity_poly.type
_entity_poly.pdbx_seq_one_letter_code
_entity_poly.pdbx_strand_id
1 'polypeptide(L)'
;MTSTAAQPEPTDELPAPDQTERVILRAAQEHGEIGCPCDMLVIGDTTGALTAETLELVADHPGARVLSWTSSRAETDALAALLPGPLEAGRLVLPTGAEPAPLEEFAAGAEAHLALARLPKSLAALEDLARRLAVVAARSGRDDLTLVAGGRVKHMTHSQNDTLAAVFSEVRGSRGLGKSRALVASGPRADVDAAQPATGEARVAVRGQEQALALRGLGGVFGGARADAGSLLLLEALDRAVVAGELGTGDERSAAAEDGAGENEMARADGDAGALPLAVDLGCGNGLLTAYLAAALPGMRVLGCDDDADAVASTRATLAASGLDREGVEVTWDVSLSRCEEAGADLVLLNPPFHDGTVVDATLVQGLLDAAARVLRPGGQLWFVHNSHLRYRPELEARFGAVRQRARDRRFTVLSAVRA
;
A
#
# COMPACT_ATOMS: atom_id res chain seq x y z
N MET A 1 -1.41 -33.07 -23.19
CA MET A 1 -0.18 -33.11 -22.38
C MET A 1 0.08 -31.67 -21.94
N THR A 2 -0.49 -31.31 -20.82
CA THR A 2 -0.37 -29.98 -20.21
C THR A 2 0.92 -29.96 -19.37
N SER A 3 1.91 -29.21 -19.83
CA SER A 3 3.14 -28.95 -19.09
C SER A 3 2.79 -27.96 -17.97
N THR A 4 2.70 -28.46 -16.75
CA THR A 4 2.68 -27.66 -15.52
C THR A 4 4.06 -27.04 -15.39
N ALA A 5 4.19 -25.74 -15.63
CA ALA A 5 5.40 -25.02 -15.30
C ALA A 5 5.53 -25.04 -13.76
N ALA A 6 6.56 -25.75 -13.26
CA ALA A 6 6.90 -25.75 -11.86
C ALA A 6 7.27 -24.32 -11.45
N GLN A 7 6.63 -23.80 -10.42
CA GLN A 7 7.11 -22.63 -9.71
C GLN A 7 8.54 -22.92 -9.24
N PRO A 8 9.49 -21.98 -9.35
CA PRO A 8 10.82 -22.18 -8.80
C PRO A 8 10.69 -22.40 -7.28
N GLU A 9 11.30 -23.47 -6.80
CA GLU A 9 11.44 -23.71 -5.36
C GLU A 9 12.14 -22.49 -4.73
N PRO A 10 11.71 -22.05 -3.52
CA PRO A 10 12.40 -20.99 -2.82
C PRO A 10 13.84 -21.42 -2.60
N THR A 11 14.77 -20.68 -3.16
CA THR A 11 16.20 -20.88 -2.88
C THR A 11 16.44 -20.46 -1.44
N ASP A 12 16.95 -21.36 -0.61
CA ASP A 12 17.40 -21.12 0.79
C ASP A 12 18.57 -20.10 0.90
N GLU A 13 18.95 -19.49 -0.20
CA GLU A 13 20.11 -18.60 -0.27
C GLU A 13 19.65 -17.14 -0.14
N LEU A 14 20.16 -16.46 0.91
CA LEU A 14 19.91 -15.04 1.13
C LEU A 14 20.31 -14.22 -0.09
N PRO A 15 19.50 -13.25 -0.52
CA PRO A 15 19.82 -12.43 -1.68
C PRO A 15 21.08 -11.61 -1.41
N ALA A 16 22.02 -11.63 -2.34
CA ALA A 16 23.24 -10.83 -2.23
C ALA A 16 22.92 -9.34 -2.47
N PRO A 17 23.51 -8.42 -1.67
CA PRO A 17 23.27 -7.00 -1.81
C PRO A 17 23.66 -6.47 -3.19
N ASP A 18 22.81 -5.67 -3.79
CA ASP A 18 23.05 -5.00 -5.05
C ASP A 18 24.07 -3.83 -4.89
N GLN A 19 24.33 -3.11 -5.98
CA GLN A 19 25.26 -1.97 -5.96
C GLN A 19 24.79 -0.83 -5.02
N THR A 20 23.48 -0.64 -4.90
CA THR A 20 22.90 0.40 -4.04
C THR A 20 23.02 0.03 -2.57
N GLU A 21 22.70 -1.19 -2.23
CA GLU A 21 22.82 -1.69 -0.87
C GLU A 21 24.29 -1.72 -0.41
N ARG A 22 25.21 -2.17 -1.28
CA ARG A 22 26.65 -2.11 -0.98
C ARG A 22 27.18 -0.70 -0.73
N VAL A 23 26.70 0.32 -1.45
CA VAL A 23 27.13 1.69 -1.18
C VAL A 23 26.52 2.25 0.10
N ILE A 24 25.30 1.82 0.49
CA ILE A 24 24.69 2.14 1.79
C ILE A 24 25.54 1.56 2.92
N LEU A 25 25.77 0.25 2.88
CA LEU A 25 26.55 -0.46 3.89
C LEU A 25 27.97 0.12 4.04
N ARG A 26 28.65 0.39 2.91
CA ARG A 26 29.97 1.02 2.96
C ARG A 26 29.93 2.44 3.55
N ALA A 27 28.98 3.24 3.15
CA ALA A 27 28.84 4.61 3.70
C ALA A 27 28.49 4.57 5.19
N ALA A 28 27.69 3.61 5.62
CA ALA A 28 27.41 3.36 7.02
C ALA A 28 28.67 3.00 7.81
N GLN A 29 29.54 2.11 7.29
CA GLN A 29 30.83 1.76 7.90
C GLN A 29 31.82 2.93 7.94
N GLU A 30 31.84 3.77 6.89
CA GLU A 30 32.73 4.96 6.83
C GLU A 30 32.29 6.09 7.80
N HIS A 31 31.01 6.19 8.11
CA HIS A 31 30.43 7.25 8.94
C HIS A 31 29.95 6.74 10.29
N GLY A 32 29.96 5.44 10.45
CA GLY A 32 29.18 4.83 11.43
C GLY A 32 29.94 4.37 12.64
N GLU A 33 29.25 4.47 13.61
CA GLU A 33 29.33 3.79 14.85
C GLU A 33 28.66 2.41 14.72
N ILE A 34 28.98 1.68 13.64
CA ILE A 34 28.64 0.27 13.52
C ILE A 34 29.55 -0.45 14.50
N GLY A 35 28.97 -1.03 15.55
CA GLY A 35 29.74 -1.73 16.56
C GLY A 35 29.43 -1.29 17.98
N CYS A 36 28.42 -0.46 18.17
CA CYS A 36 27.80 -0.28 19.49
C CYS A 36 26.72 -1.34 19.71
N PRO A 37 26.37 -1.70 20.95
CA PRO A 37 25.24 -2.57 21.25
C PRO A 37 23.90 -1.86 21.05
N CYS A 38 23.78 -1.07 19.97
CA CYS A 38 22.66 -0.20 19.67
C CYS A 38 21.77 -0.82 18.61
N ASP A 39 20.52 -0.43 18.58
CA ASP A 39 19.59 -0.84 17.54
C ASP A 39 19.96 -0.21 16.19
N MET A 40 19.70 -0.93 15.10
CA MET A 40 19.85 -0.44 13.72
C MET A 40 18.48 -0.34 13.05
N LEU A 41 18.21 0.75 12.37
CA LEU A 41 17.00 0.88 11.54
C LEU A 41 17.34 0.53 10.09
N VAL A 42 16.55 -0.32 9.47
CA VAL A 42 16.58 -0.60 8.03
C VAL A 42 15.22 -0.24 7.45
N ILE A 43 15.17 0.58 6.39
CA ILE A 43 13.92 1.13 5.88
C ILE A 43 13.79 0.88 4.38
N GLY A 44 12.66 0.28 3.99
CA GLY A 44 12.33 0.04 2.59
C GLY A 44 13.26 -0.97 1.93
N ASP A 45 13.60 -2.06 2.63
CA ASP A 45 14.38 -3.17 2.09
C ASP A 45 13.48 -4.15 1.32
N THR A 46 13.38 -3.94 0.02
CA THR A 46 12.50 -4.72 -0.86
C THR A 46 13.01 -6.14 -1.14
N THR A 47 14.26 -6.43 -0.84
CA THR A 47 14.91 -7.72 -1.15
C THR A 47 15.27 -8.54 0.09
N GLY A 48 15.36 -7.91 1.26
CA GLY A 48 15.88 -8.51 2.49
C GLY A 48 17.41 -8.52 2.57
N ALA A 49 18.12 -8.16 1.50
CA ALA A 49 19.58 -8.18 1.47
C ALA A 49 20.22 -7.16 2.42
N LEU A 50 19.65 -5.95 2.48
CA LEU A 50 20.15 -4.91 3.39
C LEU A 50 19.93 -5.29 4.85
N THR A 51 18.78 -5.87 5.17
CA THR A 51 18.44 -6.36 6.52
C THR A 51 19.37 -7.51 6.94
N ALA A 52 19.57 -8.50 6.06
CA ALA A 52 20.45 -9.62 6.33
C ALA A 52 21.89 -9.16 6.59
N GLU A 53 22.46 -8.33 5.72
CA GLU A 53 23.82 -7.79 5.91
C GLU A 53 23.93 -6.91 7.18
N THR A 54 22.86 -6.17 7.53
CA THR A 54 22.85 -5.39 8.76
C THR A 54 22.85 -6.28 10.00
N LEU A 55 22.14 -7.42 9.98
CA LEU A 55 22.20 -8.43 11.06
C LEU A 55 23.60 -9.01 11.22
N GLU A 56 24.31 -9.27 10.13
CA GLU A 56 25.70 -9.74 10.16
C GLU A 56 26.64 -8.66 10.75
N LEU A 57 26.44 -7.38 10.40
CA LEU A 57 27.24 -6.28 10.94
C LEU A 57 27.14 -6.13 12.46
N VAL A 58 26.01 -6.52 13.05
CA VAL A 58 25.77 -6.47 14.51
C VAL A 58 25.85 -7.84 15.18
N ALA A 59 26.37 -8.87 14.48
CA ALA A 59 26.40 -10.24 14.99
C ALA A 59 27.18 -10.38 16.28
N ASP A 60 28.30 -9.66 16.43
CA ASP A 60 29.16 -9.64 17.62
C ASP A 60 28.55 -8.89 18.81
N HIS A 61 27.40 -8.24 18.64
CA HIS A 61 26.71 -7.48 19.67
C HIS A 61 25.35 -8.14 20.04
N PRO A 62 25.31 -9.06 21.01
CA PRO A 62 24.10 -9.84 21.30
C PRO A 62 22.88 -9.01 21.74
N GLY A 63 23.11 -7.79 22.24
CA GLY A 63 22.03 -6.88 22.63
C GLY A 63 21.49 -6.00 21.50
N ALA A 64 22.20 -5.92 20.38
CA ALA A 64 21.77 -5.12 19.24
C ALA A 64 20.65 -5.80 18.44
N ARG A 65 19.65 -5.01 18.03
CA ARG A 65 18.55 -5.47 17.17
C ARG A 65 18.57 -4.73 15.86
N VAL A 66 18.05 -5.36 14.83
CA VAL A 66 17.75 -4.72 13.55
C VAL A 66 16.23 -4.55 13.47
N LEU A 67 15.76 -3.31 13.47
CA LEU A 67 14.37 -2.96 13.24
C LEU A 67 14.20 -2.67 11.76
N SER A 68 13.60 -3.58 11.03
CA SER A 68 13.36 -3.42 9.59
C SER A 68 11.91 -3.02 9.36
N TRP A 69 11.72 -1.82 8.77
CA TRP A 69 10.42 -1.25 8.49
C TRP A 69 10.22 -1.00 7.01
N THR A 70 9.07 -1.40 6.52
CA THR A 70 8.57 -1.06 5.18
C THR A 70 7.09 -0.75 5.28
N SER A 71 6.57 0.10 4.39
CA SER A 71 5.13 0.36 4.30
C SER A 71 4.38 -0.81 3.65
N SER A 72 5.08 -1.67 2.89
CA SER A 72 4.48 -2.82 2.20
C SER A 72 4.30 -4.02 3.12
N ARG A 73 3.08 -4.52 3.19
CA ARG A 73 2.74 -5.76 3.89
C ARG A 73 3.41 -6.97 3.24
N ALA A 74 3.41 -7.04 1.91
CA ALA A 74 4.04 -8.12 1.16
C ALA A 74 5.55 -8.21 1.44
N GLU A 75 6.23 -7.05 1.47
CA GLU A 75 7.65 -6.99 1.80
C GLU A 75 7.92 -7.41 3.25
N THR A 76 7.08 -6.99 4.19
CA THR A 76 7.16 -7.40 5.60
C THR A 76 7.01 -8.92 5.75
N ASP A 77 6.00 -9.50 5.11
CA ASP A 77 5.75 -10.95 5.16
C ASP A 77 6.89 -11.73 4.47
N ALA A 78 7.43 -11.21 3.37
CA ALA A 78 8.58 -11.80 2.68
C ALA A 78 9.85 -11.78 3.55
N LEU A 79 10.12 -10.67 4.25
CA LEU A 79 11.24 -10.58 5.20
C LEU A 79 11.08 -11.56 6.36
N ALA A 80 9.87 -11.69 6.92
CA ALA A 80 9.59 -12.65 7.98
C ALA A 80 9.84 -14.10 7.53
N ALA A 81 9.44 -14.43 6.31
CA ALA A 81 9.68 -15.76 5.73
C ALA A 81 11.16 -16.01 5.40
N LEU A 82 11.89 -14.96 4.99
CA LEU A 82 13.31 -15.06 4.61
C LEU A 82 14.25 -15.21 5.82
N LEU A 83 13.92 -14.55 6.94
CA LEU A 83 14.77 -14.43 8.12
C LEU A 83 14.08 -14.93 9.41
N PRO A 84 13.54 -16.17 9.42
CA PRO A 84 12.80 -16.69 10.58
C PRO A 84 13.66 -16.82 11.83
N GLY A 85 14.90 -17.27 11.70
CA GLY A 85 15.81 -17.48 12.85
C GLY A 85 16.12 -16.17 13.61
N PRO A 86 16.58 -15.09 12.96
CA PRO A 86 16.76 -13.79 13.61
C PRO A 86 15.47 -13.22 14.20
N LEU A 87 14.33 -13.43 13.54
CA LEU A 87 13.01 -12.98 14.02
C LEU A 87 12.61 -13.71 15.31
N GLU A 88 12.71 -15.04 15.35
CA GLU A 88 12.45 -15.87 16.53
C GLU A 88 13.40 -15.57 17.70
N ALA A 89 14.67 -15.27 17.38
CA ALA A 89 15.66 -14.88 18.38
C ALA A 89 15.47 -13.44 18.91
N GLY A 90 14.51 -12.66 18.39
CA GLY A 90 14.30 -11.26 18.73
C GLY A 90 15.41 -10.32 18.27
N ARG A 91 16.30 -10.76 17.37
CA ARG A 91 17.37 -9.96 16.76
C ARG A 91 16.85 -9.12 15.58
N LEU A 92 15.84 -9.62 14.89
CA LEU A 92 15.09 -8.91 13.88
C LEU A 92 13.73 -8.53 14.46
N VAL A 93 13.32 -7.27 14.26
CA VAL A 93 11.99 -6.77 14.61
C VAL A 93 11.32 -6.28 13.34
N LEU A 94 10.08 -6.72 13.11
CA LEU A 94 9.25 -6.35 11.96
C LEU A 94 7.89 -5.83 12.45
N PRO A 95 7.19 -4.97 11.68
CA PRO A 95 5.83 -4.56 11.98
C PRO A 95 4.83 -5.69 11.68
N THR A 96 4.67 -6.61 12.64
CA THR A 96 3.90 -7.86 12.48
C THR A 96 2.41 -7.75 12.84
N GLY A 97 1.95 -6.59 13.26
CA GLY A 97 0.54 -6.36 13.61
C GLY A 97 -0.42 -6.51 12.43
N ALA A 98 -1.71 -6.66 12.73
CA ALA A 98 -2.78 -6.58 11.72
C ALA A 98 -2.95 -5.15 11.18
N GLU A 99 -2.61 -4.16 12.01
CA GLU A 99 -2.63 -2.75 11.71
C GLU A 99 -1.24 -2.26 11.33
N PRO A 100 -1.11 -1.36 10.34
CA PRO A 100 0.17 -0.77 10.01
C PRO A 100 0.62 0.16 11.15
N ALA A 101 1.87 -0.01 11.60
CA ALA A 101 2.49 0.91 12.53
C ALA A 101 3.31 1.95 11.75
N PRO A 102 3.05 3.25 11.93
CA PRO A 102 3.95 4.29 11.42
C PRO A 102 5.37 4.09 11.94
N LEU A 103 6.39 4.48 11.14
CA LEU A 103 7.80 4.27 11.51
C LEU A 103 8.12 4.79 12.92
N GLU A 104 7.60 5.96 13.28
CA GLU A 104 7.83 6.62 14.57
C GLU A 104 7.16 5.94 15.76
N GLU A 105 6.16 5.09 15.51
CA GLU A 105 5.54 4.23 16.52
C GLU A 105 6.24 2.87 16.58
N PHE A 106 6.57 2.31 15.43
CA PHE A 106 7.30 1.06 15.31
C PHE A 106 8.68 1.14 15.96
N ALA A 107 9.41 2.24 15.72
CA ALA A 107 10.72 2.48 16.30
C ALA A 107 10.68 3.15 17.68
N ALA A 108 9.50 3.25 18.31
CA ALA A 108 9.38 3.85 19.63
C ALA A 108 10.20 3.06 20.67
N GLY A 109 11.12 3.75 21.35
CA GLY A 109 12.03 3.14 22.32
C GLY A 109 13.24 2.40 21.72
N ALA A 110 13.45 2.46 20.39
CA ALA A 110 14.67 2.00 19.77
C ALA A 110 15.83 2.95 20.09
N GLU A 111 16.97 2.37 20.50
CA GLU A 111 18.21 3.14 20.74
C GLU A 111 19.09 3.16 19.48
N ALA A 112 18.53 3.69 18.38
CA ALA A 112 19.18 3.67 17.07
C ALA A 112 20.00 4.94 16.83
N HIS A 113 21.26 4.78 16.42
CA HIS A 113 22.14 5.84 15.91
C HIS A 113 22.17 5.90 14.40
N LEU A 114 21.76 4.82 13.73
CA LEU A 114 21.91 4.67 12.30
C LEU A 114 20.63 4.12 11.68
N ALA A 115 20.18 4.79 10.63
CA ALA A 115 19.08 4.36 9.76
C ALA A 115 19.61 4.16 8.34
N LEU A 116 19.43 2.95 7.80
CA LEU A 116 19.82 2.57 6.46
C LEU A 116 18.58 2.52 5.58
N ALA A 117 18.62 3.18 4.43
CA ALA A 117 17.45 3.21 3.54
C ALA A 117 17.84 3.19 2.05
N ARG A 118 16.97 2.65 1.22
CA ARG A 118 16.98 3.00 -0.21
C ARG A 118 16.31 4.36 -0.37
N LEU A 119 16.88 5.23 -1.21
CA LEU A 119 16.26 6.54 -1.49
C LEU A 119 14.86 6.35 -2.09
N PRO A 120 13.82 6.93 -1.49
CA PRO A 120 12.48 6.91 -2.04
C PRO A 120 12.42 7.50 -3.46
N LYS A 121 11.45 7.06 -4.25
CA LYS A 121 11.29 7.49 -5.65
C LYS A 121 10.79 8.92 -5.78
N SER A 122 10.04 9.42 -4.79
CA SER A 122 9.50 10.79 -4.78
C SER A 122 10.13 11.65 -3.68
N LEU A 123 10.17 12.96 -3.90
CA LEU A 123 10.63 13.92 -2.87
C LEU A 123 9.68 13.95 -1.67
N ALA A 124 8.39 13.79 -1.90
CA ALA A 124 7.40 13.75 -0.81
C ALA A 124 7.63 12.56 0.12
N ALA A 125 7.89 11.35 -0.43
CA ALA A 125 8.22 10.19 0.37
C ALA A 125 9.58 10.33 1.09
N LEU A 126 10.56 11.02 0.48
CA LEU A 126 11.83 11.31 1.13
C LEU A 126 11.66 12.30 2.29
N GLU A 127 10.84 13.34 2.10
CA GLU A 127 10.53 14.32 3.16
C GLU A 127 9.80 13.64 4.32
N ASP A 128 8.80 12.81 4.02
CA ASP A 128 8.06 12.06 5.03
C ASP A 128 8.98 11.14 5.84
N LEU A 129 9.82 10.35 5.17
CA LEU A 129 10.82 9.50 5.83
C LEU A 129 11.76 10.31 6.72
N ALA A 130 12.29 11.43 6.22
CA ALA A 130 13.20 12.28 6.99
C ALA A 130 12.54 12.84 8.26
N ARG A 131 11.31 13.32 8.15
CA ARG A 131 10.51 13.85 9.27
C ARG A 131 10.17 12.77 10.30
N ARG A 132 9.75 11.58 9.86
CA ARG A 132 9.49 10.42 10.74
C ARG A 132 10.75 10.04 11.52
N LEU A 133 11.94 10.04 10.89
CA LEU A 133 13.20 9.76 11.56
C LEU A 133 13.57 10.86 12.57
N ALA A 134 13.30 12.14 12.27
CA ALA A 134 13.50 13.22 13.24
C ALA A 134 12.59 13.05 14.47
N VAL A 135 11.34 12.61 14.28
CA VAL A 135 10.41 12.29 15.38
C VAL A 135 10.90 11.08 16.18
N VAL A 136 11.42 10.02 15.52
CA VAL A 136 12.05 8.89 16.21
C VAL A 136 13.20 9.36 17.09
N ALA A 137 14.11 10.17 16.53
CA ALA A 137 15.25 10.72 17.26
C ALA A 137 14.81 11.57 18.47
N ALA A 138 13.84 12.46 18.27
CA ALA A 138 13.33 13.32 19.34
C ALA A 138 12.68 12.52 20.48
N ARG A 139 11.90 11.47 20.15
CA ARG A 139 11.25 10.60 21.14
C ARG A 139 12.23 9.75 21.95
N SER A 140 13.33 9.33 21.33
CA SER A 140 14.40 8.57 21.99
C SER A 140 15.45 9.46 22.66
N GLY A 141 15.33 10.78 22.54
CA GLY A 141 16.32 11.73 23.08
C GLY A 141 17.66 11.69 22.37
N ARG A 142 17.68 11.27 21.10
CA ARG A 142 18.88 11.08 20.29
C ARG A 142 19.03 12.17 19.24
N ASP A 143 20.06 13.00 19.39
CA ASP A 143 20.43 14.04 18.42
C ASP A 143 21.50 13.54 17.42
N ASP A 144 22.01 12.32 17.60
CA ASP A 144 23.08 11.70 16.84
C ASP A 144 22.59 10.71 15.76
N LEU A 145 21.28 10.54 15.58
CA LEU A 145 20.74 9.67 14.53
C LEU A 145 21.21 10.12 13.15
N THR A 146 21.81 9.21 12.41
CA THR A 146 22.27 9.42 11.04
C THR A 146 21.50 8.56 10.06
N LEU A 147 20.93 9.17 9.02
CA LEU A 147 20.33 8.49 7.88
C LEU A 147 21.38 8.29 6.79
N VAL A 148 21.55 7.06 6.33
CA VAL A 148 22.33 6.70 5.14
C VAL A 148 21.37 6.17 4.08
N ALA A 149 21.03 7.02 3.10
CA ALA A 149 20.07 6.68 2.06
C ALA A 149 20.71 6.56 0.68
N GLY A 150 20.67 5.38 0.07
CA GLY A 150 21.34 5.09 -1.20
C GLY A 150 20.40 5.01 -2.41
N GLY A 151 20.94 5.41 -3.57
CA GLY A 151 20.21 5.32 -4.82
C GLY A 151 21.13 5.30 -6.04
N ARG A 152 20.54 5.02 -7.22
CA ARG A 152 21.27 5.14 -8.47
C ARG A 152 21.47 6.61 -8.85
N VAL A 153 22.71 6.99 -9.18
CA VAL A 153 23.09 8.38 -9.51
C VAL A 153 22.20 9.01 -10.57
N LYS A 154 21.76 8.23 -11.58
CA LYS A 154 20.87 8.72 -12.64
C LYS A 154 19.48 9.21 -12.15
N HIS A 155 19.09 8.85 -10.94
CA HIS A 155 17.82 9.25 -10.31
C HIS A 155 18.04 10.21 -9.14
N MET A 156 19.27 10.58 -8.84
CA MET A 156 19.59 11.54 -7.78
C MET A 156 19.55 12.96 -8.32
N THR A 157 18.96 13.85 -7.53
CA THR A 157 18.84 15.29 -7.84
C THR A 157 19.29 16.13 -6.64
N HIS A 158 19.65 17.39 -6.89
CA HIS A 158 19.98 18.32 -5.80
C HIS A 158 18.80 18.55 -4.84
N SER A 159 17.57 18.48 -5.34
CA SER A 159 16.37 18.63 -4.50
C SER A 159 16.28 17.61 -3.37
N GLN A 160 16.88 16.41 -3.53
CA GLN A 160 16.94 15.43 -2.43
C GLN A 160 17.83 15.93 -1.29
N ASN A 161 18.95 16.63 -1.60
CA ASN A 161 19.78 17.24 -0.57
C ASN A 161 19.03 18.37 0.14
N ASP A 162 18.30 19.22 -0.59
CA ASP A 162 17.52 20.31 -0.03
C ASP A 162 16.41 19.79 0.89
N THR A 163 15.72 18.72 0.46
CA THR A 163 14.71 18.04 1.27
C THR A 163 15.29 17.51 2.58
N LEU A 164 16.43 16.82 2.53
CA LEU A 164 17.08 16.33 3.74
C LEU A 164 17.62 17.46 4.62
N ALA A 165 18.19 18.52 4.03
CA ALA A 165 18.72 19.67 4.76
C ALA A 165 17.64 20.51 5.50
N ALA A 166 16.37 20.37 5.09
CA ALA A 166 15.26 20.96 5.83
C ALA A 166 15.02 20.26 7.19
N VAL A 167 15.44 18.99 7.32
CA VAL A 167 15.18 18.15 8.50
C VAL A 167 16.47 17.86 9.29
N PHE A 168 17.60 17.70 8.62
CA PHE A 168 18.90 17.39 9.22
C PHE A 168 19.84 18.60 9.16
N SER A 169 20.72 18.72 10.13
CA SER A 169 21.67 19.84 10.20
C SER A 169 22.84 19.70 9.23
N GLU A 170 23.21 18.48 8.87
CA GLU A 170 24.29 18.17 7.93
C GLU A 170 23.81 17.14 6.89
N VAL A 171 24.06 17.43 5.60
CA VAL A 171 23.78 16.50 4.49
C VAL A 171 24.97 16.46 3.55
N ARG A 172 25.50 15.27 3.29
CA ARG A 172 26.64 15.05 2.40
C ARG A 172 26.47 13.81 1.53
N GLY A 173 27.12 13.80 0.37
CA GLY A 173 27.18 12.62 -0.47
C GLY A 173 28.35 11.70 -0.10
N SER A 174 28.11 10.39 -0.05
CA SER A 174 29.18 9.39 0.12
C SER A 174 30.06 9.30 -1.14
N ARG A 175 31.16 8.54 -1.06
CA ARG A 175 31.85 8.08 -2.26
C ARG A 175 30.96 7.11 -3.04
N GLY A 176 30.88 7.30 -4.37
CA GLY A 176 30.10 6.45 -5.26
C GLY A 176 30.69 5.03 -5.33
N LEU A 177 29.83 4.05 -5.61
CA LEU A 177 30.19 2.70 -5.98
C LEU A 177 29.51 2.34 -7.30
N GLY A 178 30.26 2.19 -8.37
CA GLY A 178 29.69 1.99 -9.71
C GLY A 178 28.72 3.12 -10.10
N LYS A 179 27.45 2.77 -10.29
CA LYS A 179 26.38 3.72 -10.68
C LYS A 179 25.50 4.14 -9.52
N SER A 180 25.91 3.86 -8.27
CA SER A 180 25.16 4.17 -7.05
C SER A 180 25.94 5.07 -6.12
N ARG A 181 25.24 5.86 -5.31
CA ARG A 181 25.76 6.76 -4.27
C ARG A 181 24.77 6.80 -3.11
N ALA A 182 25.27 7.07 -1.90
CA ALA A 182 24.43 7.37 -0.74
C ALA A 182 24.51 8.86 -0.38
N LEU A 183 23.39 9.37 0.18
CA LEU A 183 23.34 10.60 0.96
C LEU A 183 23.44 10.22 2.43
N VAL A 184 24.22 10.97 3.17
CA VAL A 184 24.39 10.84 4.61
C VAL A 184 23.86 12.11 5.24
N ALA A 185 22.82 11.99 6.06
CA ALA A 185 22.16 13.09 6.73
C ALA A 185 22.24 12.89 8.26
N SER A 186 22.85 13.81 8.98
CA SER A 186 23.13 13.73 10.41
C SER A 186 22.55 14.91 11.17
N GLY A 187 22.33 14.73 12.47
CA GLY A 187 21.81 15.75 13.38
C GLY A 187 20.39 16.15 13.04
N PRO A 188 19.41 15.28 13.31
CA PRO A 188 18.00 15.59 13.10
C PRO A 188 17.59 16.78 13.96
N ARG A 189 16.79 17.69 13.40
CA ARG A 189 16.32 18.89 14.11
C ARG A 189 15.19 18.50 15.07
N ALA A 190 15.28 18.95 16.31
CA ALA A 190 14.31 18.60 17.35
C ALA A 190 12.94 19.30 17.20
N ASP A 191 12.86 20.35 16.37
CA ASP A 191 11.66 21.16 16.13
C ASP A 191 10.88 20.69 14.87
N VAL A 192 11.17 19.49 14.36
CA VAL A 192 10.50 18.92 13.19
C VAL A 192 9.40 17.98 13.62
N ASP A 193 8.17 18.29 13.23
CA ASP A 193 7.02 17.41 13.40
C ASP A 193 6.92 16.40 12.25
N ALA A 194 6.19 15.30 12.49
CA ALA A 194 5.80 14.37 11.44
C ALA A 194 5.07 15.09 10.30
N ALA A 195 5.25 14.59 9.07
CA ALA A 195 4.59 15.17 7.92
C ALA A 195 3.08 15.15 8.09
N GLN A 196 2.44 16.27 7.85
CA GLN A 196 0.98 16.33 7.81
C GLN A 196 0.49 15.78 6.47
N PRO A 197 -0.65 15.08 6.43
CA PRO A 197 -1.23 14.62 5.18
C PRO A 197 -1.44 15.79 4.21
N ALA A 198 -1.01 15.65 2.97
CA ALA A 198 -1.39 16.57 1.91
C ALA A 198 -2.92 16.59 1.79
N THR A 199 -3.48 17.76 1.51
CA THR A 199 -4.93 17.96 1.45
C THR A 199 -5.38 18.31 0.04
N GLY A 200 -6.52 17.77 -0.35
CA GLY A 200 -7.16 18.03 -1.63
C GLY A 200 -8.64 17.76 -1.59
N GLU A 201 -9.30 17.92 -2.73
CA GLU A 201 -10.74 17.69 -2.91
C GLU A 201 -10.96 17.05 -4.28
N ALA A 202 -11.89 16.11 -4.36
CA ALA A 202 -12.42 15.56 -5.60
C ALA A 202 -13.91 15.87 -5.70
N ARG A 203 -14.35 16.38 -6.84
CA ARG A 203 -15.79 16.54 -7.16
C ARG A 203 -16.22 15.36 -8.01
N VAL A 204 -17.17 14.61 -7.51
CA VAL A 204 -17.68 13.39 -8.14
C VAL A 204 -19.21 13.36 -8.05
N ALA A 205 -19.86 12.69 -9.01
CA ALA A 205 -21.27 12.37 -8.87
C ALA A 205 -21.42 11.21 -7.87
N VAL A 206 -22.31 11.37 -6.91
CA VAL A 206 -22.71 10.36 -5.94
C VAL A 206 -24.23 10.25 -6.00
N ARG A 207 -24.74 9.12 -6.50
CA ARG A 207 -26.18 8.89 -6.77
C ARG A 207 -26.77 9.99 -7.66
N GLY A 208 -26.02 10.42 -8.68
CA GLY A 208 -26.43 11.45 -9.64
C GLY A 208 -26.30 12.90 -9.14
N GLN A 209 -25.81 13.14 -7.93
CA GLN A 209 -25.62 14.47 -7.37
C GLN A 209 -24.14 14.78 -7.21
N GLU A 210 -23.69 15.96 -7.64
CA GLU A 210 -22.30 16.38 -7.43
C GLU A 210 -22.00 16.55 -5.93
N GLN A 211 -20.96 15.86 -5.46
CA GLN A 211 -20.44 15.96 -4.08
C GLN A 211 -18.95 16.22 -4.11
N ALA A 212 -18.47 16.96 -3.11
CA ALA A 212 -17.06 17.17 -2.82
C ALA A 212 -16.61 16.13 -1.79
N LEU A 213 -15.63 15.30 -2.14
CA LEU A 213 -14.95 14.38 -1.23
C LEU A 213 -13.60 14.97 -0.87
N ALA A 214 -13.33 15.12 0.42
CA ALA A 214 -12.02 15.55 0.90
C ALA A 214 -11.01 14.42 0.62
N LEU A 215 -9.82 14.77 0.13
CA LEU A 215 -8.74 13.82 -0.08
C LEU A 215 -7.57 14.12 0.85
N ARG A 216 -6.93 13.06 1.33
CA ARG A 216 -5.72 13.11 2.13
C ARG A 216 -4.67 12.19 1.51
N GLY A 217 -3.42 12.63 1.50
CA GLY A 217 -2.30 11.82 0.99
C GLY A 217 -1.12 11.90 1.93
N LEU A 218 -0.65 10.75 2.39
CA LEU A 218 0.54 10.59 3.21
C LEU A 218 1.69 10.01 2.39
N GLY A 219 2.91 10.37 2.72
CA GLY A 219 4.11 9.78 2.14
C GLY A 219 4.13 9.80 0.62
N GLY A 220 4.39 8.63 0.04
CA GLY A 220 4.45 8.41 -1.41
C GLY A 220 3.17 7.86 -2.02
N VAL A 221 2.02 7.93 -1.33
CA VAL A 221 0.76 7.34 -1.82
C VAL A 221 0.44 7.79 -3.25
N PHE A 222 -0.04 6.85 -4.06
CA PHE A 222 -0.36 7.11 -5.47
C PHE A 222 -1.37 8.27 -5.62
N GLY A 223 -1.05 9.23 -6.50
CA GLY A 223 -1.88 10.41 -6.71
C GLY A 223 -1.77 11.48 -5.61
N GLY A 224 -1.15 11.19 -4.47
CA GLY A 224 -1.16 12.10 -3.32
C GLY A 224 -2.58 12.46 -2.92
N ALA A 225 -2.87 13.74 -2.62
CA ALA A 225 -4.22 14.22 -2.32
C ALA A 225 -4.99 14.68 -3.58
N ARG A 226 -4.84 13.98 -4.70
CA ARG A 226 -5.51 14.34 -5.97
C ARG A 226 -6.29 13.16 -6.51
N ALA A 227 -7.40 13.46 -7.18
CA ALA A 227 -8.15 12.46 -7.92
C ALA A 227 -7.37 12.05 -9.19
N ASP A 228 -7.16 10.75 -9.35
CA ASP A 228 -6.61 10.18 -10.58
C ASP A 228 -7.68 10.11 -11.67
N ALA A 229 -7.28 10.37 -12.92
CA ALA A 229 -8.20 10.41 -14.05
C ALA A 229 -8.85 9.04 -14.36
N GLY A 230 -8.15 7.93 -14.10
CA GLY A 230 -8.72 6.58 -14.23
C GLY A 230 -9.80 6.33 -13.18
N SER A 231 -9.54 6.70 -11.92
CA SER A 231 -10.53 6.64 -10.84
C SER A 231 -11.76 7.50 -11.15
N LEU A 232 -11.59 8.72 -11.66
CA LEU A 232 -12.73 9.58 -12.02
C LEU A 232 -13.60 8.96 -13.13
N LEU A 233 -12.97 8.36 -14.17
CA LEU A 233 -13.73 7.69 -15.24
C LEU A 233 -14.45 6.44 -14.72
N LEU A 234 -13.82 5.69 -13.79
CA LEU A 234 -14.44 4.55 -13.14
C LEU A 234 -15.66 4.98 -12.32
N LEU A 235 -15.52 6.03 -11.49
CA LEU A 235 -16.61 6.54 -10.66
C LEU A 235 -17.77 7.08 -11.49
N GLU A 236 -17.50 7.82 -12.56
CA GLU A 236 -18.55 8.31 -13.47
C GLU A 236 -19.35 7.15 -14.09
N ALA A 237 -18.66 6.10 -14.51
CA ALA A 237 -19.33 4.92 -15.09
C ALA A 237 -20.11 4.13 -14.03
N LEU A 238 -19.56 3.99 -12.82
CA LEU A 238 -20.18 3.29 -11.71
C LEU A 238 -21.42 4.03 -11.21
N ASP A 239 -21.34 5.36 -11.06
CA ASP A 239 -22.46 6.17 -10.58
C ASP A 239 -23.67 6.08 -11.51
N ARG A 240 -23.44 6.07 -12.83
CA ARG A 240 -24.51 5.81 -13.80
C ARG A 240 -25.20 4.47 -13.57
N ALA A 241 -24.43 3.43 -13.23
CA ALA A 241 -24.99 2.10 -12.95
C ALA A 241 -25.73 2.07 -11.59
N VAL A 242 -25.24 2.80 -10.58
CA VAL A 242 -25.93 2.97 -9.29
C VAL A 242 -27.29 3.65 -9.49
N VAL A 243 -27.31 4.76 -10.23
CA VAL A 243 -28.57 5.51 -10.53
C VAL A 243 -29.54 4.67 -11.36
N ALA A 244 -29.02 3.81 -12.24
CA ALA A 244 -29.85 2.92 -13.06
C ALA A 244 -30.34 1.66 -12.31
N GLY A 245 -29.93 1.45 -11.03
CA GLY A 245 -30.29 0.24 -10.27
C GLY A 245 -29.59 -1.04 -10.76
N GLU A 246 -28.51 -0.93 -11.55
CA GLU A 246 -27.77 -2.09 -12.07
C GLU A 246 -26.88 -2.77 -11.01
N LEU A 247 -26.58 -2.06 -9.94
CA LEU A 247 -25.94 -2.62 -8.75
C LEU A 247 -27.06 -2.82 -7.72
N GLY A 248 -27.36 -4.06 -7.35
CA GLY A 248 -28.32 -4.35 -6.28
C GLY A 248 -27.93 -3.60 -5.01
N THR A 249 -28.42 -2.41 -4.83
CA THR A 249 -28.24 -1.61 -3.62
C THR A 249 -29.01 -2.32 -2.51
N GLY A 250 -28.44 -2.52 -1.32
CA GLY A 250 -29.07 -3.24 -0.21
C GLY A 250 -30.45 -2.69 0.21
N ASP A 251 -30.83 -1.49 -0.24
CA ASP A 251 -32.14 -0.87 -0.02
C ASP A 251 -33.31 -1.71 -0.58
N GLU A 252 -33.14 -2.38 -1.74
CA GLU A 252 -34.21 -3.19 -2.34
C GLU A 252 -34.44 -4.52 -1.60
N ARG A 253 -33.41 -5.02 -0.89
CA ARG A 253 -33.55 -6.27 -0.10
C ARG A 253 -34.20 -6.02 1.25
N SER A 254 -34.02 -4.83 1.85
CA SER A 254 -34.69 -4.43 3.09
C SER A 254 -36.19 -4.21 2.83
N ALA A 255 -36.56 -3.58 1.72
CA ALA A 255 -37.96 -3.37 1.34
C ALA A 255 -38.69 -4.68 0.96
N ALA A 256 -37.99 -5.62 0.31
CA ALA A 256 -38.55 -6.93 -0.04
C ALA A 256 -38.72 -7.88 1.17
N ALA A 257 -38.02 -7.63 2.26
CA ALA A 257 -38.20 -8.37 3.51
C ALA A 257 -39.41 -7.90 4.34
N GLU A 258 -39.89 -6.68 4.09
CA GLU A 258 -41.09 -6.14 4.75
C GLU A 258 -42.41 -6.41 3.98
N ASP A 259 -42.34 -6.72 2.68
CA ASP A 259 -43.52 -6.95 1.84
C ASP A 259 -43.60 -8.40 1.31
N GLY A 260 -43.94 -9.35 2.15
CA GLY A 260 -44.66 -10.51 1.71
C GLY A 260 -43.90 -11.82 1.56
N ALA A 261 -44.28 -12.70 2.45
CA ALA A 261 -44.29 -14.14 2.26
C ALA A 261 -44.78 -14.57 0.85
N GLY A 262 -43.84 -14.99 0.00
CA GLY A 262 -44.09 -15.56 -1.32
C GLY A 262 -43.00 -16.58 -1.63
N GLU A 263 -43.40 -17.85 -1.53
CA GLU A 263 -42.63 -19.09 -1.75
C GLU A 263 -41.74 -19.06 -3.00
N ASN A 264 -40.44 -18.94 -2.80
CA ASN A 264 -39.44 -19.62 -3.64
C ASN A 264 -38.12 -19.76 -2.84
N GLU A 265 -38.21 -20.65 -1.88
CA GLU A 265 -37.14 -21.05 -0.98
C GLU A 265 -36.49 -22.33 -1.54
N MET A 266 -35.60 -22.18 -2.51
CA MET A 266 -34.64 -23.24 -2.86
C MET A 266 -33.44 -22.65 -3.56
N ALA A 267 -32.41 -22.44 -2.80
CA ALA A 267 -30.96 -22.36 -3.01
C ALA A 267 -30.32 -21.23 -2.20
N ARG A 268 -30.44 -21.31 -0.89
CA ARG A 268 -29.46 -20.65 0.01
C ARG A 268 -28.78 -21.79 0.77
N ALA A 269 -27.48 -21.97 0.49
CA ALA A 269 -26.61 -22.72 1.38
C ALA A 269 -26.54 -21.93 2.70
N ASP A 270 -26.67 -22.63 3.82
CA ASP A 270 -26.57 -22.10 5.18
C ASP A 270 -25.26 -21.32 5.39
N GLY A 271 -25.35 -19.99 5.49
CA GLY A 271 -24.24 -19.10 5.74
C GLY A 271 -24.70 -17.65 5.78
N ASP A 272 -25.00 -17.16 6.99
CA ASP A 272 -25.18 -15.75 7.34
C ASP A 272 -26.35 -14.99 6.67
N ALA A 273 -27.57 -15.33 7.06
CA ALA A 273 -28.81 -14.70 6.59
C ALA A 273 -29.03 -13.26 7.12
N GLY A 274 -28.02 -12.62 7.73
CA GLY A 274 -28.11 -11.29 8.35
C GLY A 274 -27.01 -10.27 8.02
N ALA A 275 -25.94 -10.66 7.32
CA ALA A 275 -24.85 -9.74 7.02
C ALA A 275 -25.20 -8.82 5.85
N LEU A 276 -24.88 -7.51 6.03
CA LEU A 276 -25.00 -6.53 4.95
C LEU A 276 -24.09 -6.89 3.77
N PRO A 277 -24.50 -6.60 2.52
CA PRO A 277 -23.66 -6.80 1.34
C PRO A 277 -22.32 -6.06 1.48
N LEU A 278 -21.26 -6.60 0.87
CA LEU A 278 -19.89 -6.08 0.96
C LEU A 278 -19.41 -5.49 -0.37
N ALA A 279 -18.99 -4.22 -0.33
CA ALA A 279 -18.26 -3.56 -1.41
C ALA A 279 -16.78 -3.41 -1.01
N VAL A 280 -15.88 -3.74 -1.93
CA VAL A 280 -14.43 -3.71 -1.70
C VAL A 280 -13.75 -2.76 -2.67
N ASP A 281 -12.84 -1.94 -2.17
CA ASP A 281 -11.88 -1.15 -2.93
C ASP A 281 -10.50 -1.82 -2.81
N LEU A 282 -10.08 -2.52 -3.86
CA LEU A 282 -8.82 -3.27 -3.90
C LEU A 282 -7.69 -2.38 -4.45
N GLY A 283 -6.76 -2.00 -3.59
CA GLY A 283 -5.76 -0.97 -3.83
C GLY A 283 -6.33 0.41 -3.56
N CYS A 284 -6.72 0.68 -2.30
CA CYS A 284 -7.52 1.84 -1.96
C CYS A 284 -6.77 3.19 -2.05
N GLY A 285 -5.43 3.19 -2.04
CA GLY A 285 -4.59 4.35 -2.26
C GLY A 285 -4.93 5.54 -1.35
N ASN A 286 -5.34 6.66 -1.93
CA ASN A 286 -5.75 7.85 -1.18
C ASN A 286 -7.23 7.84 -0.72
N GLY A 287 -7.94 6.73 -0.93
CA GLY A 287 -9.29 6.51 -0.45
C GLY A 287 -10.42 7.12 -1.27
N LEU A 288 -10.17 7.64 -2.48
CA LEU A 288 -11.22 8.22 -3.31
C LEU A 288 -12.34 7.23 -3.64
N LEU A 289 -11.98 6.01 -4.07
CA LEU A 289 -12.97 4.99 -4.42
C LEU A 289 -13.68 4.45 -3.18
N THR A 290 -12.95 4.24 -2.09
CA THR A 290 -13.52 3.83 -0.79
C THR A 290 -14.53 4.86 -0.27
N ALA A 291 -14.18 6.17 -0.31
CA ALA A 291 -15.07 7.25 0.12
C ALA A 291 -16.32 7.34 -0.76
N TYR A 292 -16.17 7.16 -2.08
CA TYR A 292 -17.32 7.08 -2.98
C TYR A 292 -18.25 5.91 -2.61
N LEU A 293 -17.70 4.69 -2.41
CA LEU A 293 -18.49 3.52 -2.00
C LEU A 293 -19.27 3.79 -0.70
N ALA A 294 -18.59 4.37 0.31
CA ALA A 294 -19.21 4.70 1.59
C ALA A 294 -20.35 5.73 1.47
N ALA A 295 -20.24 6.68 0.55
CA ALA A 295 -21.25 7.71 0.28
C ALA A 295 -22.40 7.19 -0.59
N ALA A 296 -22.07 6.45 -1.67
CA ALA A 296 -23.05 6.02 -2.67
C ALA A 296 -23.86 4.78 -2.24
N LEU A 297 -23.29 3.92 -1.38
CA LEU A 297 -23.87 2.63 -0.99
C LEU A 297 -24.02 2.50 0.54
N PRO A 298 -24.86 3.35 1.18
CA PRO A 298 -25.01 3.37 2.64
C PRO A 298 -25.53 2.06 3.25
N GLY A 299 -26.24 1.25 2.47
CA GLY A 299 -26.75 -0.06 2.86
C GLY A 299 -25.74 -1.21 2.72
N MET A 300 -24.47 -0.92 2.36
CA MET A 300 -23.41 -1.92 2.24
C MET A 300 -22.32 -1.69 3.29
N ARG A 301 -21.66 -2.77 3.68
CA ARG A 301 -20.32 -2.69 4.28
C ARG A 301 -19.33 -2.31 3.20
N VAL A 302 -18.32 -1.53 3.57
CA VAL A 302 -17.26 -1.09 2.67
C VAL A 302 -15.91 -1.47 3.26
N LEU A 303 -15.07 -2.11 2.44
CA LEU A 303 -13.71 -2.46 2.82
C LEU A 303 -12.72 -1.84 1.82
N GLY A 304 -11.90 -0.90 2.29
CA GLY A 304 -10.68 -0.49 1.60
C GLY A 304 -9.54 -1.43 1.96
N CYS A 305 -8.80 -1.90 0.97
CA CYS A 305 -7.65 -2.79 1.17
C CYS A 305 -6.45 -2.26 0.39
N ASP A 306 -5.29 -2.16 1.05
CA ASP A 306 -4.04 -1.81 0.40
C ASP A 306 -2.86 -2.53 1.05
N ASP A 307 -1.84 -2.84 0.27
CA ASP A 307 -0.56 -3.37 0.72
C ASP A 307 0.31 -2.29 1.38
N ASP A 308 0.07 -1.02 1.04
CA ASP A 308 0.85 0.12 1.53
C ASP A 308 0.21 0.74 2.78
N ALA A 309 0.96 0.77 3.89
CA ALA A 309 0.57 1.40 5.15
C ALA A 309 0.20 2.88 5.01
N ASP A 310 0.92 3.63 4.15
CA ASP A 310 0.62 5.04 3.90
C ASP A 310 -0.69 5.21 3.11
N ALA A 311 -1.03 4.25 2.23
CA ALA A 311 -2.32 4.20 1.56
C ALA A 311 -3.48 3.94 2.54
N VAL A 312 -3.31 2.98 3.45
CA VAL A 312 -4.29 2.70 4.51
C VAL A 312 -4.52 3.93 5.39
N ALA A 313 -3.45 4.59 5.83
CA ALA A 313 -3.52 5.82 6.63
C ALA A 313 -4.18 6.97 5.85
N SER A 314 -3.84 7.13 4.57
CA SER A 314 -4.44 8.14 3.68
C SER A 314 -5.94 7.92 3.49
N THR A 315 -6.35 6.66 3.25
CA THR A 315 -7.76 6.30 3.10
C THR A 315 -8.55 6.57 4.37
N ARG A 316 -8.04 6.20 5.54
CA ARG A 316 -8.68 6.52 6.83
C ARG A 316 -8.82 8.03 7.05
N ALA A 317 -7.76 8.79 6.75
CA ALA A 317 -7.80 10.24 6.86
C ALA A 317 -8.78 10.89 5.85
N THR A 318 -8.91 10.33 4.65
CA THR A 318 -9.90 10.76 3.63
C THR A 318 -11.32 10.49 4.10
N LEU A 319 -11.61 9.30 4.64
CA LEU A 319 -12.91 8.94 5.20
C LEU A 319 -13.30 9.88 6.34
N ALA A 320 -12.41 10.07 7.32
CA ALA A 320 -12.64 10.97 8.45
C ALA A 320 -12.88 12.42 8.00
N ALA A 321 -12.05 12.93 7.07
CA ALA A 321 -12.19 14.30 6.55
C ALA A 321 -13.48 14.52 5.73
N SER A 322 -14.06 13.44 5.19
CA SER A 322 -15.33 13.45 4.46
C SER A 322 -16.55 13.11 5.32
N GLY A 323 -16.35 12.77 6.62
CA GLY A 323 -17.41 12.33 7.53
C GLY A 323 -18.02 10.97 7.12
N LEU A 324 -17.20 10.08 6.54
CA LEU A 324 -17.62 8.78 6.01
C LEU A 324 -17.04 7.61 6.80
N ASP A 325 -16.38 7.86 7.92
CA ASP A 325 -15.78 6.89 8.85
C ASP A 325 -16.84 6.28 9.80
N ARG A 326 -17.93 5.79 9.23
CA ARG A 326 -19.05 5.19 9.96
C ARG A 326 -18.85 3.69 10.20
N GLU A 327 -19.66 3.12 11.10
CA GLU A 327 -19.76 1.67 11.28
C GLU A 327 -20.01 0.95 9.93
N GLY A 328 -19.33 -0.16 9.73
CA GLY A 328 -19.37 -0.93 8.48
C GLY A 328 -18.47 -0.39 7.37
N VAL A 329 -17.68 0.66 7.61
CA VAL A 329 -16.61 1.13 6.72
C VAL A 329 -15.26 0.83 7.36
N GLU A 330 -14.49 -0.05 6.76
CA GLU A 330 -13.22 -0.55 7.27
C GLU A 330 -12.10 -0.33 6.27
N VAL A 331 -10.87 -0.19 6.76
CA VAL A 331 -9.66 -0.13 5.94
C VAL A 331 -8.62 -1.06 6.53
N THR A 332 -8.09 -1.97 5.70
CA THR A 332 -7.14 -3.00 6.13
C THR A 332 -5.81 -2.90 5.41
N TRP A 333 -4.73 -3.17 6.14
CA TRP A 333 -3.40 -3.36 5.61
C TRP A 333 -3.21 -4.84 5.27
N ASP A 334 -3.37 -5.20 4.00
CA ASP A 334 -3.45 -6.59 3.57
C ASP A 334 -3.04 -6.76 2.11
N VAL A 335 -2.44 -7.90 1.81
CA VAL A 335 -2.02 -8.26 0.45
C VAL A 335 -3.16 -8.94 -0.28
N SER A 336 -3.67 -8.27 -1.32
CA SER A 336 -4.62 -8.87 -2.27
C SER A 336 -5.83 -9.54 -1.61
N LEU A 337 -6.37 -8.90 -0.56
CA LEU A 337 -7.55 -9.41 0.17
C LEU A 337 -7.32 -10.78 0.82
N SER A 338 -6.08 -11.08 1.28
CA SER A 338 -5.73 -12.39 1.82
C SER A 338 -6.57 -12.80 3.03
N ARG A 339 -7.11 -11.81 3.76
CA ARG A 339 -7.97 -12.00 4.95
C ARG A 339 -9.47 -12.00 4.63
N CYS A 340 -9.85 -11.72 3.40
CA CYS A 340 -11.26 -11.77 3.00
C CYS A 340 -11.68 -13.19 2.69
N GLU A 341 -12.87 -13.55 3.16
CA GLU A 341 -13.49 -14.83 2.86
C GLU A 341 -13.73 -15.00 1.35
N GLU A 342 -13.66 -16.23 0.89
CA GLU A 342 -14.04 -16.58 -0.49
C GLU A 342 -15.54 -16.34 -0.69
N ALA A 343 -15.90 -15.82 -1.84
CA ALA A 343 -17.30 -15.57 -2.23
C ALA A 343 -18.08 -14.69 -1.22
N GLY A 344 -17.39 -13.80 -0.48
CA GLY A 344 -18.00 -12.92 0.52
C GLY A 344 -18.37 -11.51 -0.01
N ALA A 345 -17.86 -11.09 -1.17
CA ALA A 345 -18.05 -9.74 -1.68
C ALA A 345 -19.09 -9.67 -2.81
N ASP A 346 -19.89 -8.62 -2.81
CA ASP A 346 -20.88 -8.31 -3.85
C ASP A 346 -20.30 -7.46 -4.97
N LEU A 347 -19.38 -6.55 -4.62
CA LEU A 347 -18.78 -5.58 -5.51
C LEU A 347 -17.28 -5.45 -5.20
N VAL A 348 -16.44 -5.45 -6.22
CA VAL A 348 -15.02 -5.11 -6.11
C VAL A 348 -14.71 -4.00 -7.11
N LEU A 349 -14.11 -2.91 -6.64
CA LEU A 349 -13.49 -1.90 -7.47
C LEU A 349 -11.98 -2.15 -7.54
N LEU A 350 -11.40 -1.95 -8.72
CA LEU A 350 -9.96 -2.12 -8.94
C LEU A 350 -9.43 -1.07 -9.92
N ASN A 351 -8.55 -0.22 -9.42
CA ASN A 351 -7.72 0.69 -10.21
C ASN A 351 -6.24 0.39 -9.90
N PRO A 352 -5.62 -0.60 -10.57
CA PRO A 352 -4.26 -0.98 -10.24
C PRO A 352 -3.24 0.10 -10.62
N PRO A 353 -2.03 0.10 -10.02
CA PRO A 353 -1.01 1.10 -10.29
C PRO A 353 -0.46 0.93 -11.72
N PHE A 354 -0.84 1.84 -12.62
CA PHE A 354 -0.28 1.94 -13.96
C PHE A 354 0.74 3.07 -13.98
N HIS A 355 2.04 2.75 -13.99
CA HIS A 355 3.08 3.76 -14.14
C HIS A 355 3.30 4.07 -15.63
N ASP A 356 3.22 5.34 -16.00
CA ASP A 356 3.66 5.84 -17.31
C ASP A 356 5.16 5.53 -17.47
N GLY A 357 5.49 4.62 -18.41
CA GLY A 357 6.86 4.38 -18.88
C GLY A 357 7.69 3.30 -18.19
N THR A 358 7.18 2.62 -17.17
CA THR A 358 7.75 1.36 -16.67
C THR A 358 6.88 0.18 -17.11
N VAL A 359 7.50 -0.95 -17.38
CA VAL A 359 6.76 -2.21 -17.62
C VAL A 359 5.87 -2.42 -16.42
N VAL A 360 4.54 -2.30 -16.62
CA VAL A 360 3.55 -2.71 -15.61
C VAL A 360 3.88 -4.16 -15.31
N ASP A 361 4.10 -4.47 -14.05
CA ASP A 361 4.26 -5.87 -13.69
C ASP A 361 2.91 -6.57 -13.95
N ALA A 362 2.84 -7.23 -15.10
CA ALA A 362 1.63 -7.94 -15.52
C ALA A 362 1.23 -8.99 -14.49
N THR A 363 2.19 -9.53 -13.75
CA THR A 363 1.98 -10.52 -12.68
C THR A 363 1.22 -9.91 -11.51
N LEU A 364 1.52 -8.66 -11.15
CA LEU A 364 0.79 -7.95 -10.07
C LEU A 364 -0.70 -7.81 -10.42
N VAL A 365 -1.00 -7.31 -11.64
CA VAL A 365 -2.40 -7.12 -12.06
C VAL A 365 -3.14 -8.45 -12.14
N GLN A 366 -2.49 -9.52 -12.62
CA GLN A 366 -3.07 -10.86 -12.63
C GLN A 366 -3.41 -11.34 -11.21
N GLY A 367 -2.49 -11.17 -10.25
CA GLY A 367 -2.74 -11.50 -8.84
C GLY A 367 -3.92 -10.73 -8.24
N LEU A 368 -4.07 -9.44 -8.56
CA LEU A 368 -5.21 -8.63 -8.12
C LEU A 368 -6.54 -9.10 -8.75
N LEU A 369 -6.53 -9.48 -10.03
CA LEU A 369 -7.70 -10.05 -10.71
C LEU A 369 -8.09 -11.42 -10.13
N ASP A 370 -7.10 -12.26 -9.79
CA ASP A 370 -7.32 -13.55 -9.13
C ASP A 370 -7.92 -13.37 -7.72
N ALA A 371 -7.42 -12.39 -6.96
CA ALA A 371 -7.96 -12.01 -5.66
C ALA A 371 -9.42 -11.53 -5.77
N ALA A 372 -9.71 -10.65 -6.73
CA ALA A 372 -11.07 -10.18 -6.97
C ALA A 372 -12.02 -11.35 -7.35
N ALA A 373 -11.55 -12.27 -8.20
CA ALA A 373 -12.34 -13.46 -8.58
C ALA A 373 -12.59 -14.39 -7.40
N ARG A 374 -11.64 -14.52 -6.48
CA ARG A 374 -11.76 -15.37 -5.28
C ARG A 374 -12.79 -14.82 -4.30
N VAL A 375 -12.74 -13.50 -4.02
CA VAL A 375 -13.61 -12.90 -2.99
C VAL A 375 -15.02 -12.59 -3.47
N LEU A 376 -15.24 -12.39 -4.77
CA LEU A 376 -16.56 -12.13 -5.31
C LEU A 376 -17.45 -13.38 -5.22
N ARG A 377 -18.65 -13.23 -4.69
CA ARG A 377 -19.67 -14.28 -4.73
C ARG A 377 -20.21 -14.50 -6.15
N PRO A 378 -20.82 -15.63 -6.46
CA PRO A 378 -21.56 -15.81 -7.72
C PRO A 378 -22.57 -14.68 -7.94
N GLY A 379 -22.53 -14.05 -9.12
CA GLY A 379 -23.33 -12.86 -9.44
C GLY A 379 -22.75 -11.54 -8.94
N GLY A 380 -21.71 -11.55 -8.11
CA GLY A 380 -20.96 -10.34 -7.70
C GLY A 380 -20.22 -9.69 -8.88
N GLN A 381 -19.92 -8.41 -8.78
CA GLN A 381 -19.38 -7.61 -9.88
C GLN A 381 -17.98 -7.09 -9.59
N LEU A 382 -17.08 -7.25 -10.55
CA LEU A 382 -15.83 -6.50 -10.62
C LEU A 382 -16.02 -5.26 -11.50
N TRP A 383 -15.55 -4.10 -11.05
CA TRP A 383 -15.39 -2.89 -11.86
C TRP A 383 -13.91 -2.53 -11.91
N PHE A 384 -13.34 -2.53 -13.11
CA PHE A 384 -11.91 -2.46 -13.35
C PHE A 384 -11.60 -1.35 -14.35
N VAL A 385 -10.69 -0.45 -14.00
CA VAL A 385 -10.17 0.57 -14.91
C VAL A 385 -8.74 0.24 -15.28
N HIS A 386 -8.38 0.45 -16.56
CA HIS A 386 -7.02 0.23 -17.06
C HIS A 386 -6.67 1.19 -18.20
N ASN A 387 -5.40 1.33 -18.50
CA ASN A 387 -4.93 2.10 -19.66
C ASN A 387 -5.45 1.49 -20.96
N SER A 388 -6.08 2.32 -21.83
CA SER A 388 -6.76 1.90 -23.06
C SER A 388 -5.87 1.18 -24.10
N HIS A 389 -4.54 1.34 -24.01
CA HIS A 389 -3.60 0.63 -24.88
C HIS A 389 -3.31 -0.81 -24.41
N LEU A 390 -3.65 -1.15 -23.15
CA LEU A 390 -3.52 -2.50 -22.60
C LEU A 390 -4.78 -3.31 -22.91
N ARG A 391 -4.65 -4.62 -23.06
CA ARG A 391 -5.74 -5.51 -23.46
C ARG A 391 -6.07 -6.50 -22.32
N TYR A 392 -6.83 -6.04 -21.32
CA TYR A 392 -7.22 -6.87 -20.18
C TYR A 392 -8.55 -7.63 -20.35
N ARG A 393 -9.31 -7.38 -21.43
CA ARG A 393 -10.58 -8.09 -21.63
C ARG A 393 -10.41 -9.63 -21.65
N PRO A 394 -9.42 -10.24 -22.34
CA PRO A 394 -9.22 -11.70 -22.30
C PRO A 394 -8.90 -12.22 -20.90
N GLU A 395 -8.14 -11.44 -20.10
CA GLU A 395 -7.79 -11.78 -18.72
C GLU A 395 -9.04 -11.80 -17.81
N LEU A 396 -9.98 -10.88 -18.04
CA LEU A 396 -11.24 -10.88 -17.35
C LEU A 396 -12.14 -12.02 -17.82
N GLU A 397 -12.24 -12.26 -19.12
CA GLU A 397 -13.05 -13.36 -19.69
C GLU A 397 -12.56 -14.75 -19.26
N ALA A 398 -11.27 -14.89 -18.90
CA ALA A 398 -10.70 -16.12 -18.35
C ALA A 398 -11.13 -16.41 -16.89
N ARG A 399 -11.50 -15.36 -16.12
CA ARG A 399 -11.79 -15.45 -14.66
C ARG A 399 -13.26 -15.20 -14.33
N PHE A 400 -13.94 -14.46 -15.18
CA PHE A 400 -15.31 -13.98 -14.95
C PHE A 400 -16.20 -14.37 -16.14
N GLY A 401 -17.50 -14.33 -15.93
CA GLY A 401 -18.48 -14.53 -16.97
C GLY A 401 -18.66 -13.30 -17.88
N ALA A 402 -19.82 -12.65 -17.82
CA ALA A 402 -20.14 -11.52 -18.69
C ALA A 402 -19.22 -10.31 -18.46
N VAL A 403 -18.40 -9.97 -19.46
CA VAL A 403 -17.51 -8.80 -19.45
C VAL A 403 -18.09 -7.71 -20.35
N ARG A 404 -18.31 -6.51 -19.80
CA ARG A 404 -18.87 -5.34 -20.50
C ARG A 404 -17.96 -4.14 -20.41
N GLN A 405 -17.81 -3.40 -21.50
CA GLN A 405 -17.18 -2.07 -21.48
C GLN A 405 -18.21 -1.05 -21.03
N ARG A 406 -17.89 -0.32 -19.94
CA ARG A 406 -18.77 0.68 -19.31
C ARG A 406 -18.44 2.10 -19.72
N ALA A 407 -17.13 2.42 -19.86
CA ALA A 407 -16.65 3.69 -20.35
C ALA A 407 -15.30 3.53 -21.04
N ARG A 408 -14.95 4.50 -21.89
CA ARG A 408 -13.63 4.59 -22.50
C ARG A 408 -13.33 6.01 -22.94
N ASP A 409 -12.10 6.45 -22.70
CA ASP A 409 -11.51 7.64 -23.30
C ASP A 409 -10.18 7.32 -24.02
N ARG A 410 -9.38 8.35 -24.32
CA ARG A 410 -8.07 8.15 -24.98
C ARG A 410 -7.05 7.42 -24.09
N ARG A 411 -7.16 7.55 -22.78
CA ARG A 411 -6.18 7.05 -21.81
C ARG A 411 -6.68 5.79 -21.10
N PHE A 412 -7.95 5.74 -20.72
CA PHE A 412 -8.50 4.73 -19.84
C PHE A 412 -9.72 4.01 -20.43
N THR A 413 -9.88 2.77 -20.04
CA THR A 413 -11.07 1.94 -20.33
C THR A 413 -11.59 1.35 -19.03
N VAL A 414 -12.90 1.44 -18.81
CA VAL A 414 -13.60 0.82 -17.68
C VAL A 414 -14.33 -0.41 -18.17
N LEU A 415 -14.05 -1.54 -17.55
CA LEU A 415 -14.73 -2.81 -17.78
C LEU A 415 -15.49 -3.21 -16.51
N SER A 416 -16.67 -3.83 -16.67
CA SER A 416 -17.30 -4.58 -15.59
C SER A 416 -17.37 -6.05 -15.97
N ALA A 417 -17.22 -6.93 -14.98
CA ALA A 417 -17.31 -8.37 -15.14
C ALA A 417 -18.14 -8.96 -14.01
N VAL A 418 -18.89 -10.02 -14.29
CA VAL A 418 -19.75 -10.70 -13.32
C VAL A 418 -19.11 -12.04 -12.97
N ARG A 419 -19.02 -12.36 -11.70
CA ARG A 419 -18.57 -13.68 -11.23
C ARG A 419 -19.61 -14.75 -11.61
N ALA A 420 -19.17 -15.79 -12.32
CA ALA A 420 -20.01 -16.90 -12.74
C ALA A 420 -20.49 -17.76 -11.57
#